data_e31a55109f945cee6ac27385aa752f2a
#
_entry.id   e31a55109f945cee6ac27385aa752f2a
#
_cell.length_a   1.000
_cell.length_b   1.000
_cell.length_c   1.000
_cell.angle_alpha   90.00
_cell.angle_beta   90.00
_cell.angle_gamma   90.00
#
_symmetry.space_group_name_H-M   'P 1'
#
loop_
_entity.id
_entity.type
_entity.pdbx_description
1 polymer ?
#
loop_
_entity_poly.entity_id
_entity_poly.type
_entity_poly.pdbx_seq_one_letter_code
_entity_poly.pdbx_strand_id
1 'polypeptide(L)'
;MDVSRLCSVTVKSACIKKVSLSSITGTVTVAVTSRAPTRLTISEVKLDLLSTEGTTERAIIHGWAENISLNAFTTTEIAVPIRVTSTETVHSLTSALTRDMNVRVRGTAKIDAYISEITIPFDNVVTLPSILTR
;
A
#
# COMPACT_ATOMS: atom_id res chain seq x y z
N MET A 1 15.56 17.28 -16.58
CA MET A 1 14.97 17.30 -15.23
C MET A 1 14.43 15.92 -14.91
N ASP A 2 14.83 15.38 -13.78
CA ASP A 2 14.33 14.08 -13.34
C ASP A 2 12.96 14.27 -12.71
N VAL A 3 11.91 13.86 -13.44
CA VAL A 3 10.52 14.05 -13.03
C VAL A 3 10.17 13.23 -11.79
N SER A 4 10.89 12.13 -11.54
CA SER A 4 10.67 11.30 -10.36
C SER A 4 11.01 12.01 -9.05
N ARG A 5 11.76 13.12 -9.10
CA ARG A 5 12.07 13.93 -7.94
C ARG A 5 10.94 14.86 -7.51
N LEU A 6 9.93 15.03 -8.35
CA LEU A 6 8.76 15.86 -7.99
C LEU A 6 7.92 15.22 -6.89
N CYS A 7 7.94 13.92 -6.79
CA CYS A 7 7.16 13.20 -5.80
C CYS A 7 7.97 12.06 -5.19
N SER A 8 7.70 11.75 -3.95
CA SER A 8 8.23 10.57 -3.28
C SER A 8 7.09 9.81 -2.61
N VAL A 9 7.21 8.49 -2.56
CA VAL A 9 6.18 7.60 -2.01
C VAL A 9 6.80 6.72 -0.94
N THR A 10 6.19 6.71 0.24
CA THR A 10 6.66 5.90 1.37
C THR A 10 5.46 5.22 2.02
N VAL A 11 5.60 3.94 2.32
CA VAL A 11 4.58 3.21 3.07
C VAL A 11 4.76 3.51 4.55
N LYS A 12 3.71 4.02 5.20
CA LYS A 12 3.73 4.37 6.63
C LYS A 12 3.35 3.20 7.51
N SER A 13 2.28 2.51 7.17
CA SER A 13 1.76 1.44 8.01
C SER A 13 0.81 0.54 7.22
N ALA A 14 0.55 -0.62 7.79
CA ALA A 14 -0.47 -1.54 7.29
C ALA A 14 -1.21 -2.11 8.50
N CYS A 15 -2.52 -2.28 8.39
CA CYS A 15 -3.31 -2.91 9.44
C CYS A 15 -4.47 -3.71 8.89
N ILE A 16 -4.84 -4.75 9.61
CA ILE A 16 -6.02 -5.56 9.30
C ILE A 16 -7.18 -4.98 10.12
N LYS A 17 -8.30 -4.70 9.46
CA LYS A 17 -9.49 -4.12 10.12
C LYS A 17 -10.56 -5.14 10.41
N LYS A 18 -10.75 -6.12 9.53
CA LYS A 18 -11.82 -7.09 9.67
C LYS A 18 -11.37 -8.45 9.15
N VAL A 19 -11.64 -9.48 9.94
CA VAL A 19 -11.40 -10.87 9.57
C VAL A 19 -12.71 -11.62 9.66
N SER A 20 -13.08 -12.33 8.60
CA SER A 20 -14.23 -13.22 8.58
C SER A 20 -13.80 -14.57 8.04
N LEU A 21 -14.71 -15.54 7.98
CA LEU A 21 -14.40 -16.85 7.45
C LEU A 21 -14.10 -16.85 5.95
N SER A 22 -14.56 -15.81 5.25
CA SER A 22 -14.45 -15.74 3.80
C SER A 22 -13.64 -14.56 3.28
N SER A 23 -13.23 -13.62 4.16
CA SER A 23 -12.47 -12.47 3.71
C SER A 23 -11.66 -11.84 4.84
N ILE A 24 -10.58 -11.18 4.44
CA ILE A 24 -9.78 -10.32 5.32
C ILE A 24 -9.72 -8.96 4.64
N THR A 25 -10.03 -7.91 5.39
CA THR A 25 -9.94 -6.55 4.88
C THR A 25 -9.05 -5.71 5.79
N GLY A 26 -8.43 -4.71 5.22
CA GLY A 26 -7.56 -3.83 5.98
C GLY A 26 -7.22 -2.57 5.19
N THR A 27 -6.19 -1.87 5.63
CA THR A 27 -5.75 -0.63 5.03
C THR A 27 -4.23 -0.54 5.07
N VAL A 28 -3.65 -0.09 3.96
CA VAL A 28 -2.24 0.31 3.92
C VAL A 28 -2.21 1.83 3.78
N THR A 29 -1.50 2.50 4.67
CA THR A 29 -1.33 3.95 4.59
C THR A 29 -0.04 4.27 3.86
N VAL A 30 -0.18 5.01 2.77
CA VAL A 30 0.92 5.43 1.91
C VAL A 30 1.02 6.95 1.96
N ALA A 31 2.21 7.47 2.22
CA ALA A 31 2.46 8.91 2.20
C ALA A 31 3.09 9.30 0.87
N VAL A 32 2.48 10.22 0.17
CA VAL A 32 2.99 10.78 -1.08
C VAL A 32 3.33 12.24 -0.84
N THR A 33 4.60 12.57 -1.04
CA THR A 33 5.09 13.94 -0.87
C THR A 33 5.28 14.57 -2.24
N SER A 34 4.65 15.73 -2.45
CA SER A 34 4.81 16.51 -3.67
C SER A 34 5.74 17.69 -3.43
N ARG A 35 6.70 17.86 -4.34
CA ARG A 35 7.56 19.03 -4.42
C ARG A 35 7.19 19.91 -5.62
N ALA A 36 6.10 19.56 -6.29
CA ALA A 36 5.61 20.34 -7.43
C ALA A 36 4.93 21.61 -6.97
N PRO A 37 5.05 22.71 -7.75
CA PRO A 37 4.46 24.01 -7.37
C PRO A 37 2.95 24.09 -7.59
N THR A 38 2.35 23.07 -8.20
CA THR A 38 0.90 23.05 -8.46
C THR A 38 0.31 21.72 -8.03
N ARG A 39 -1.03 21.68 -7.98
CA ARG A 39 -1.75 20.45 -7.68
C ARG A 39 -1.51 19.41 -8.77
N LEU A 40 -1.25 18.18 -8.34
CA LEU A 40 -1.18 17.01 -9.21
C LEU A 40 -2.32 16.05 -8.87
N THR A 41 -2.57 15.08 -9.73
CA THR A 41 -3.54 14.04 -9.47
C THR A 41 -2.85 12.69 -9.47
N ILE A 42 -3.07 11.91 -8.43
CA ILE A 42 -2.63 10.53 -8.39
C ILE A 42 -3.72 9.72 -9.09
N SER A 43 -3.43 9.26 -10.29
CA SER A 43 -4.42 8.53 -11.08
C SER A 43 -4.67 7.14 -10.53
N GLU A 44 -3.63 6.51 -10.00
CA GLU A 44 -3.75 5.14 -9.51
C GLU A 44 -2.61 4.80 -8.54
N VAL A 45 -2.95 4.08 -7.47
CA VAL A 45 -1.97 3.42 -6.60
C VAL A 45 -2.31 1.95 -6.58
N LYS A 46 -1.36 1.11 -6.98
CA LYS A 46 -1.49 -0.35 -6.89
C LYS A 46 -0.42 -0.87 -5.97
N LEU A 47 -0.76 -1.79 -5.10
CA LEU A 47 0.22 -2.41 -4.23
C LEU A 47 -0.10 -3.87 -3.94
N ASP A 48 0.94 -4.60 -3.58
CA ASP A 48 0.85 -5.97 -3.13
C ASP A 48 1.54 -6.07 -1.78
N LEU A 49 0.96 -6.85 -0.88
CA LEU A 49 1.61 -7.27 0.34
C LEU A 49 2.21 -8.65 0.10
N LEU A 50 3.51 -8.77 0.38
CA LEU A 50 4.24 -10.01 0.18
C LEU A 50 4.72 -10.54 1.54
N SER A 51 4.59 -11.83 1.73
CA SER A 51 5.14 -12.46 2.92
C SER A 51 6.67 -12.47 2.83
N THR A 52 7.33 -12.04 3.91
CA THR A 52 8.79 -12.13 4.02
C THR A 52 9.23 -13.41 4.72
N GLU A 53 8.28 -14.22 5.18
CA GLU A 53 8.56 -15.49 5.82
C GLU A 53 8.78 -16.58 4.77
N GLY A 54 9.83 -17.34 4.95
CA GLY A 54 10.19 -18.42 4.04
C GLY A 54 11.13 -17.98 2.92
N THR A 55 11.44 -18.90 2.01
CA THR A 55 12.43 -18.68 0.94
C THR A 55 11.84 -18.09 -0.32
N THR A 56 10.51 -18.07 -0.45
CA THR A 56 9.82 -17.56 -1.62
C THR A 56 8.86 -16.44 -1.24
N GLU A 57 9.04 -15.28 -1.87
CA GLU A 57 8.09 -14.17 -1.72
C GLU A 57 6.81 -14.51 -2.48
N ARG A 58 5.66 -14.34 -1.83
CA ARG A 58 4.36 -14.56 -2.45
C ARG A 58 3.48 -13.35 -2.17
N ALA A 59 2.84 -12.85 -3.21
CA ALA A 59 1.83 -11.82 -3.06
C ALA A 59 0.61 -12.44 -2.37
N ILE A 60 0.28 -11.95 -1.20
CA ILE A 60 -0.81 -12.50 -0.39
C ILE A 60 -2.04 -11.61 -0.38
N ILE A 61 -1.86 -10.31 -0.56
CA ILE A 61 -2.95 -9.34 -0.51
C ILE A 61 -2.67 -8.27 -1.56
N HIS A 62 -3.74 -7.82 -2.24
CA HIS A 62 -3.67 -6.75 -3.23
C HIS A 62 -4.44 -5.53 -2.74
N GLY A 63 -3.95 -4.35 -3.07
CA GLY A 63 -4.60 -3.09 -2.76
C GLY A 63 -4.61 -2.16 -3.95
N TRP A 64 -5.63 -1.28 -4.01
CA TRP A 64 -5.80 -0.37 -5.12
C TRP A 64 -6.58 0.88 -4.70
N ALA A 65 -6.14 2.04 -5.19
CA ALA A 65 -6.82 3.31 -5.00
C ALA A 65 -6.61 4.17 -6.24
N GLU A 66 -7.51 5.12 -6.50
CA GLU A 66 -7.43 5.97 -7.67
C GLU A 66 -7.99 7.38 -7.42
N ASN A 67 -7.68 8.30 -8.34
CA ASN A 67 -8.24 9.65 -8.38
C ASN A 67 -8.06 10.45 -7.09
N ILE A 68 -6.82 10.56 -6.63
CA ILE A 68 -6.51 11.28 -5.40
C ILE A 68 -5.79 12.60 -5.73
N SER A 69 -6.29 13.69 -5.16
CA SER A 69 -5.65 15.00 -5.34
C SER A 69 -4.42 15.14 -4.45
N LEU A 70 -3.35 15.64 -5.02
CA LEU A 70 -2.10 15.89 -4.32
C LEU A 70 -1.78 17.39 -4.40
N ASN A 71 -1.92 18.08 -3.28
CA ASN A 71 -1.67 19.52 -3.23
C ASN A 71 -0.19 19.86 -3.38
N ALA A 72 0.07 21.08 -3.88
CA ALA A 72 1.44 21.55 -4.07
C ALA A 72 2.22 21.60 -2.75
N PHE A 73 3.48 21.15 -2.78
CA PHE A 73 4.40 21.19 -1.64
C PHE A 73 3.88 20.55 -0.35
N THR A 74 3.06 19.51 -0.48
CA THR A 74 2.48 18.84 0.70
C THR A 74 2.74 17.34 0.69
N THR A 75 2.57 16.73 1.86
CA THR A 75 2.52 15.28 2.00
C THR A 75 1.07 14.89 2.24
N THR A 76 0.57 13.97 1.43
CA THR A 76 -0.79 13.46 1.55
C THR A 76 -0.72 11.99 1.94
N GLU A 77 -1.42 11.63 3.00
CA GLU A 77 -1.55 10.24 3.42
C GLU A 77 -2.77 9.63 2.74
N ILE A 78 -2.58 8.48 2.12
CA ILE A 78 -3.60 7.79 1.37
C ILE A 78 -3.88 6.45 2.03
N ALA A 79 -5.14 6.22 2.38
CA ALA A 79 -5.59 4.93 2.89
C ALA A 79 -5.96 4.04 1.70
N VAL A 80 -5.11 3.07 1.39
CA VAL A 80 -5.35 2.13 0.29
C VAL A 80 -6.05 0.91 0.86
N PRO A 81 -7.30 0.64 0.47
CA PRO A 81 -8.00 -0.55 0.96
C PRO A 81 -7.37 -1.81 0.40
N ILE A 82 -7.27 -2.83 1.25
CA ILE A 82 -6.75 -4.13 0.88
C ILE A 82 -7.78 -5.19 1.23
N ARG A 83 -7.86 -6.24 0.41
CA ARG A 83 -8.84 -7.29 0.59
C ARG A 83 -8.33 -8.63 0.07
N VAL A 84 -8.60 -9.68 0.87
CA VAL A 84 -8.38 -11.08 0.49
C VAL A 84 -9.70 -11.80 0.53
N THR A 85 -10.05 -12.49 -0.54
CA THR A 85 -11.31 -13.24 -0.64
C THR A 85 -11.12 -14.73 -0.89
N SER A 86 -9.90 -15.18 -1.13
CA SER A 86 -9.60 -16.60 -1.28
C SER A 86 -9.69 -17.30 0.09
N THR A 87 -10.54 -18.30 0.21
CA THR A 87 -10.74 -19.03 1.46
C THR A 87 -9.45 -19.65 1.98
N GLU A 88 -8.64 -20.22 1.10
CA GLU A 88 -7.34 -20.80 1.48
C GLU A 88 -6.39 -19.76 2.05
N THR A 89 -6.28 -18.60 1.36
CA THR A 89 -5.42 -17.52 1.80
C THR A 89 -5.91 -16.94 3.12
N VAL A 90 -7.21 -16.75 3.27
CA VAL A 90 -7.81 -16.24 4.52
C VAL A 90 -7.46 -17.19 5.68
N HIS A 91 -7.60 -18.49 5.47
CA HIS A 91 -7.33 -19.47 6.51
C HIS A 91 -5.85 -19.47 6.92
N SER A 92 -4.94 -19.45 5.95
CA SER A 92 -3.49 -19.38 6.21
C SER A 92 -3.09 -18.10 6.92
N LEU A 93 -3.62 -16.98 6.48
CA LEU A 93 -3.29 -15.66 7.06
C LEU A 93 -3.84 -15.50 8.46
N THR A 94 -5.03 -16.03 8.75
CA THR A 94 -5.62 -15.94 10.09
C THR A 94 -4.71 -16.58 11.12
N SER A 95 -4.11 -17.72 10.78
CA SER A 95 -3.14 -18.37 11.67
C SER A 95 -1.86 -17.56 11.85
N ALA A 96 -1.37 -16.93 10.78
CA ALA A 96 -0.16 -16.11 10.83
C ALA A 96 -0.38 -14.79 11.57
N LEU A 97 -1.58 -14.21 11.51
CA LEU A 97 -1.93 -12.92 12.11
C LEU A 97 -2.18 -12.98 13.62
N THR A 98 -2.00 -14.13 14.25
CA THR A 98 -2.07 -14.24 15.71
C THR A 98 -0.86 -13.60 16.39
N ARG A 99 0.13 -13.21 15.63
CA ARG A 99 1.33 -12.51 16.09
C ARG A 99 1.67 -11.40 15.10
N ASP A 100 2.49 -10.43 15.52
CA ASP A 100 2.98 -9.40 14.64
C ASP A 100 3.83 -10.04 13.52
N MET A 101 3.69 -9.55 12.31
CA MET A 101 4.37 -10.12 11.16
C MET A 101 4.93 -9.01 10.27
N ASN A 102 6.15 -9.16 9.81
CA ASN A 102 6.73 -8.23 8.85
C ASN A 102 6.26 -8.60 7.45
N VAL A 103 5.80 -7.61 6.71
CA VAL A 103 5.38 -7.79 5.32
C VAL A 103 6.07 -6.75 4.45
N ARG A 104 6.36 -7.13 3.22
CA ARG A 104 6.85 -6.20 2.22
C ARG A 104 5.67 -5.65 1.45
N VAL A 105 5.58 -4.32 1.39
CA VAL A 105 4.59 -3.63 0.57
C VAL A 105 5.30 -3.10 -0.66
N ARG A 106 4.94 -3.62 -1.82
CA ARG A 106 5.54 -3.26 -3.10
C ARG A 106 4.45 -2.79 -4.04
N GLY A 107 4.71 -1.70 -4.73
CA GLY A 107 3.71 -1.21 -5.67
C GLY A 107 4.19 -0.04 -6.50
N THR A 108 3.24 0.59 -7.16
CA THR A 108 3.49 1.76 -7.99
C THR A 108 2.40 2.80 -7.76
N ALA A 109 2.80 4.08 -7.84
CA ALA A 109 1.89 5.20 -7.86
C ALA A 109 2.02 5.89 -9.22
N LYS A 110 0.90 6.04 -9.94
CA LYS A 110 0.84 6.77 -11.19
C LYS A 110 0.34 8.17 -10.92
N ILE A 111 1.12 9.15 -11.31
CA ILE A 111 0.83 10.56 -11.05
C ILE A 111 0.76 11.32 -12.36
N ASP A 112 -0.35 12.02 -12.58
CA ASP A 112 -0.48 12.90 -13.74
C ASP A 112 0.26 14.20 -13.46
N ALA A 113 1.32 14.44 -14.24
CA ALA A 113 2.16 15.61 -14.11
C ALA A 113 2.11 16.43 -15.41
N TYR A 114 1.06 17.19 -15.59
CA TYR A 114 0.83 18.08 -16.73
C TYR A 114 0.78 17.38 -18.08
N ILE A 115 1.93 17.24 -18.73
CA ILE A 115 2.03 16.67 -20.10
C ILE A 115 2.36 15.20 -20.11
N SER A 116 2.66 14.61 -18.97
CA SER A 116 3.06 13.22 -18.90
C SER A 116 2.59 12.56 -17.61
N GLU A 117 2.49 11.25 -17.65
CA GLU A 117 2.22 10.43 -16.47
C GLU A 117 3.54 9.89 -15.94
N ILE A 118 3.74 10.02 -14.63
CA ILE A 118 4.93 9.50 -13.95
C ILE A 118 4.52 8.27 -13.17
N THR A 119 5.31 7.20 -13.27
CA THR A 119 5.13 6.01 -12.43
C THR A 119 6.25 5.94 -11.42
N ILE A 120 5.90 5.96 -10.14
CA ILE A 120 6.87 5.91 -9.04
C ILE A 120 6.73 4.57 -8.34
N PRO A 121 7.75 3.70 -8.40
CA PRO A 121 7.73 2.45 -7.66
C PRO A 121 8.05 2.69 -6.19
N PHE A 122 7.48 1.87 -5.32
CA PHE A 122 7.82 1.87 -3.91
C PHE A 122 7.91 0.44 -3.38
N ASP A 123 8.74 0.25 -2.36
CA ASP A 123 9.00 -1.06 -1.77
C ASP A 123 9.49 -0.84 -0.34
N ASN A 124 8.65 -1.16 0.62
CA ASN A 124 8.95 -0.96 2.04
C ASN A 124 8.54 -2.20 2.84
N VAL A 125 9.30 -2.48 3.89
CA VAL A 125 8.92 -3.52 4.85
C VAL A 125 8.25 -2.82 6.03
N VAL A 126 7.07 -3.28 6.40
CA VAL A 126 6.29 -2.76 7.53
C VAL A 126 5.84 -3.91 8.42
N THR A 127 5.55 -3.60 9.68
CA THR A 127 5.00 -4.59 10.61
C THR A 127 3.48 -4.55 10.55
N LEU A 128 2.90 -5.72 10.28
CA LEU A 128 1.47 -5.91 10.31
C LEU A 128 1.11 -6.34 11.74
N PRO A 129 0.39 -5.50 12.52
CA PRO A 129 0.10 -5.83 13.91
C PRO A 129 -0.76 -7.07 14.07
N SER A 130 -0.56 -7.80 15.16
CA SER A 130 -1.37 -8.96 15.51
C SER A 130 -2.85 -8.56 15.65
N ILE A 131 -3.74 -9.40 15.13
CA ILE A 131 -5.18 -9.20 15.30
C ILE A 131 -5.64 -9.43 16.75
N LEU A 132 -4.80 -10.09 17.56
CA LEU A 132 -5.10 -10.38 18.96
C LEU A 132 -4.84 -9.21 19.90
N THR A 133 -4.12 -8.18 19.42
CA THR A 133 -3.77 -7.02 20.26
C THR A 133 -4.71 -5.83 20.08
N ARG A 134 -5.80 -6.02 19.42
CA ARG A 134 -6.80 -4.96 19.19
C ARG A 134 -7.82 -4.88 20.30
#